data_6edf20abe8a264f73c8dcc877968d611
#
_entry.id   6edf20abe8a264f73c8dcc877968d611
#
_cell.length_a   1.000
_cell.length_b   1.000
_cell.length_c   1.000
_cell.angle_alpha   90.00
_cell.angle_beta   90.00
_cell.angle_gamma   90.00
#
_symmetry.space_group_name_H-M   'P 1'
#
loop_
_entity.id
_entity.type
_entity.pdbx_description
1 polymer ?
#
loop_
_entity_poly.entity_id
_entity_poly.type
_entity_poly.pdbx_seq_one_letter_code
_entity_poly.pdbx_strand_id
1 'polypeptide(L)'
;MNEMKLRPFNPCDAVKILSWCKDKHTFRLWSADRYEDFPARSEEMMKQYKGDHMHPLTAIVGEEIVGHILLRHPSEDKSVIRFGFVIVDDSKRGKGYGKQMLSLAIDYAQQELGAERITLGVFCDNNSAIECYKSVGFRIIGTDAYVIDGEEWKGFKMELNK
;
A
#
# COMPACT_ATOMS: atom_id res chain seq x y z
N MET A 1 -17.74 16.55 -10.99
CA MET A 1 -16.93 15.32 -10.83
C MET A 1 -16.21 15.33 -9.50
N ASN A 2 -16.18 14.19 -8.87
CA ASN A 2 -15.51 14.08 -7.58
C ASN A 2 -14.05 13.74 -7.77
N GLU A 3 -13.18 14.49 -7.09
CA GLU A 3 -11.75 14.21 -7.07
C GLU A 3 -11.42 13.21 -5.99
N MET A 4 -10.36 12.42 -6.22
CA MET A 4 -9.84 11.53 -5.19
C MET A 4 -9.17 12.35 -4.09
N LYS A 5 -9.40 11.95 -2.85
CA LYS A 5 -8.75 12.52 -1.68
C LYS A 5 -8.23 11.39 -0.79
N LEU A 6 -7.16 11.68 -0.05
CA LEU A 6 -6.70 10.80 1.02
C LEU A 6 -7.15 11.38 2.35
N ARG A 7 -7.60 10.49 3.22
CA ARG A 7 -7.92 10.84 4.60
C ARG A 7 -7.33 9.79 5.54
N PRO A 8 -7.19 10.09 6.84
CA PRO A 8 -6.74 9.07 7.78
C PRO A 8 -7.68 7.86 7.76
N PHE A 9 -7.06 6.68 7.90
CA PHE A 9 -7.78 5.41 8.00
C PHE A 9 -8.64 5.39 9.26
N ASN A 10 -9.89 4.96 9.12
CA ASN A 10 -10.79 4.73 10.24
C ASN A 10 -11.00 3.23 10.44
N PRO A 11 -11.19 2.76 11.69
CA PRO A 11 -11.45 1.33 11.93
C PRO A 11 -12.60 0.75 11.10
N CYS A 12 -13.62 1.55 10.83
CA CYS A 12 -14.77 1.10 10.02
C CYS A 12 -14.41 0.86 8.54
N ASP A 13 -13.26 1.34 8.07
CA ASP A 13 -12.81 1.11 6.69
C ASP A 13 -12.28 -0.31 6.49
N ALA A 14 -11.85 -0.97 7.56
CA ALA A 14 -11.14 -2.26 7.48
C ALA A 14 -11.96 -3.33 6.77
N VAL A 15 -13.24 -3.45 7.07
CA VAL A 15 -14.11 -4.47 6.46
C VAL A 15 -14.16 -4.31 4.95
N LYS A 16 -14.32 -3.09 4.47
CA LYS A 16 -14.36 -2.80 3.03
C LYS A 16 -13.03 -3.13 2.36
N ILE A 17 -11.93 -2.67 2.96
CA ILE A 17 -10.56 -2.89 2.43
C ILE A 17 -10.26 -4.39 2.36
N LEU A 18 -10.51 -5.12 3.43
CA LEU A 18 -10.26 -6.56 3.46
C LEU A 18 -11.13 -7.33 2.47
N SER A 19 -12.33 -6.82 2.15
CA SER A 19 -13.21 -7.44 1.17
C SER A 19 -12.66 -7.43 -0.25
N TRP A 20 -11.70 -6.56 -0.54
CA TRP A 20 -11.07 -6.50 -1.87
C TRP A 20 -10.08 -7.65 -2.11
N CYS A 21 -9.62 -8.30 -1.05
CA CYS A 21 -8.75 -9.48 -1.13
C CYS A 21 -9.62 -10.73 -1.21
N LYS A 22 -10.04 -11.10 -2.42
CA LYS A 22 -11.04 -12.14 -2.65
C LYS A 22 -10.51 -13.56 -2.57
N ASP A 23 -9.19 -13.74 -2.71
CA ASP A 23 -8.53 -15.03 -2.60
C ASP A 23 -7.19 -14.89 -1.88
N LYS A 24 -6.64 -16.03 -1.48
CA LYS A 24 -5.40 -16.07 -0.69
C LYS A 24 -4.22 -15.48 -1.47
N HIS A 25 -4.12 -15.73 -2.77
CA HIS A 25 -3.03 -15.21 -3.59
C HIS A 25 -3.04 -13.67 -3.61
N THR A 26 -4.20 -13.06 -3.92
CA THR A 26 -4.37 -11.61 -3.90
C THR A 26 -4.06 -11.04 -2.52
N PHE A 27 -4.53 -11.71 -1.47
CA PHE A 27 -4.27 -11.31 -0.09
C PHE A 27 -2.76 -11.28 0.21
N ARG A 28 -2.02 -12.32 -0.22
CA ARG A 28 -0.56 -12.39 -0.01
C ARG A 28 0.20 -11.39 -0.86
N LEU A 29 -0.25 -11.10 -2.08
CA LEU A 29 0.32 -10.03 -2.90
C LEU A 29 0.23 -8.68 -2.20
N TRP A 30 -0.87 -8.44 -1.48
CA TRP A 30 -1.12 -7.19 -0.77
C TRP A 30 -0.41 -7.13 0.59
N SER A 31 -0.47 -8.20 1.36
CA SER A 31 -0.06 -8.19 2.78
C SER A 31 1.26 -8.92 3.07
N ALA A 32 1.82 -9.65 2.10
CA ALA A 32 2.99 -10.52 2.30
C ALA A 32 2.73 -11.49 3.48
N ASP A 33 3.60 -11.50 4.47
CA ASP A 33 3.51 -12.38 5.64
C ASP A 33 3.01 -11.65 6.89
N ARG A 34 2.42 -10.46 6.74
CA ARG A 34 1.99 -9.62 7.87
C ARG A 34 0.81 -10.18 8.65
N TYR A 35 0.00 -11.04 8.01
CA TYR A 35 -1.12 -11.72 8.64
C TYR A 35 -0.90 -13.22 8.54
N GLU A 36 -1.20 -13.94 9.63
CA GLU A 36 -1.03 -15.40 9.65
C GLU A 36 -2.02 -16.10 8.73
N ASP A 37 -3.28 -15.71 8.81
CA ASP A 37 -4.38 -16.41 8.17
C ASP A 37 -5.13 -15.54 7.18
N PHE A 38 -5.69 -16.18 6.16
CA PHE A 38 -6.64 -15.57 5.24
C PHE A 38 -8.02 -16.21 5.47
N PRO A 39 -9.10 -15.40 5.58
CA PRO A 39 -9.10 -13.93 5.57
C PRO A 39 -8.64 -13.33 6.91
N ALA A 40 -8.04 -12.15 6.85
CA ALA A 40 -7.70 -11.41 8.05
C ALA A 40 -8.96 -10.75 8.62
N ARG A 41 -8.94 -10.51 9.93
CA ARG A 41 -10.03 -9.83 10.62
C ARG A 41 -9.70 -8.36 10.84
N SER A 42 -10.74 -7.53 10.99
CA SER A 42 -10.55 -6.09 11.23
C SER A 42 -9.65 -5.81 12.43
N GLU A 43 -9.78 -6.57 13.51
CA GLU A 43 -8.97 -6.40 14.72
C GLU A 43 -7.49 -6.63 14.44
N GLU A 44 -7.15 -7.58 13.54
CA GLU A 44 -5.77 -7.84 13.15
C GLU A 44 -5.18 -6.64 12.37
N MET A 45 -5.98 -6.05 11.49
CA MET A 45 -5.57 -4.85 10.75
C MET A 45 -5.31 -3.68 11.70
N MET A 46 -6.17 -3.51 12.70
CA MET A 46 -5.99 -2.46 13.70
C MET A 46 -4.72 -2.65 14.51
N LYS A 47 -4.37 -3.90 14.83
CA LYS A 47 -3.11 -4.19 15.56
C LYS A 47 -1.88 -3.86 14.72
N GLN A 48 -1.92 -4.11 13.41
CA GLN A 48 -0.80 -3.79 12.51
C GLN A 48 -0.52 -2.28 12.46
N TYR A 49 -1.55 -1.45 12.64
CA TYR A 49 -1.44 -0.01 12.44
C TYR A 49 -1.20 0.77 13.73
N LYS A 50 -0.91 0.12 14.83
CA LYS A 50 -0.59 0.80 16.08
C LYS A 50 0.81 1.41 16.04
N GLY A 51 0.94 2.58 16.65
CA GLY A 51 2.22 3.26 16.85
C GLY A 51 2.36 4.52 16.00
N ASP A 52 3.22 5.40 16.46
CA ASP A 52 3.45 6.72 15.83
C ASP A 52 4.12 6.64 14.47
N HIS A 53 4.75 5.50 14.16
CA HIS A 53 5.46 5.29 12.90
C HIS A 53 4.54 4.84 11.76
N MET A 54 3.25 4.64 12.04
CA MET A 54 2.26 4.18 11.07
C MET A 54 1.29 5.31 10.70
N HIS A 55 1.13 5.54 9.40
CA HIS A 55 0.23 6.55 8.84
C HIS A 55 -0.66 5.90 7.79
N PRO A 56 -1.66 5.09 8.20
CA PRO A 56 -2.56 4.47 7.24
C PRO A 56 -3.56 5.48 6.69
N LEU A 57 -3.75 5.45 5.37
CA LEU A 57 -4.61 6.40 4.66
C LEU A 57 -5.65 5.65 3.84
N THR A 58 -6.82 6.23 3.74
CA THR A 58 -7.92 5.73 2.92
C THR A 58 -8.16 6.69 1.77
N ALA A 59 -8.24 6.16 0.55
CA ALA A 59 -8.56 6.95 -0.64
C ALA A 59 -10.06 6.93 -0.87
N ILE A 60 -10.63 8.12 -1.06
CA ILE A 60 -12.06 8.29 -1.32
C ILE A 60 -12.29 9.09 -2.59
N VAL A 61 -13.39 8.76 -3.28
CA VAL A 61 -13.92 9.55 -4.40
C VAL A 61 -15.37 9.84 -4.03
N GLY A 62 -15.67 11.12 -3.76
CA GLY A 62 -16.94 11.46 -3.13
C GLY A 62 -17.02 10.87 -1.73
N GLU A 63 -18.02 10.05 -1.48
CA GLU A 63 -18.19 9.33 -0.21
C GLU A 63 -17.75 7.86 -0.29
N GLU A 64 -17.31 7.42 -1.47
CA GLU A 64 -16.97 6.02 -1.70
C GLU A 64 -15.50 5.74 -1.42
N ILE A 65 -15.24 4.70 -0.63
CA ILE A 65 -13.88 4.21 -0.37
C ILE A 65 -13.43 3.43 -1.61
N VAL A 66 -12.31 3.84 -2.21
CA VAL A 66 -11.81 3.24 -3.45
C VAL A 66 -10.39 2.68 -3.33
N GLY A 67 -9.67 2.99 -2.27
CA GLY A 67 -8.30 2.52 -2.12
C GLY A 67 -7.78 2.68 -0.70
N HIS A 68 -6.61 2.09 -0.48
CA HIS A 68 -5.93 2.13 0.81
C HIS A 68 -4.43 2.05 0.61
N ILE A 69 -3.68 2.74 1.46
CA ILE A 69 -2.22 2.73 1.47
C ILE A 69 -1.72 3.04 2.87
N LEU A 70 -0.67 2.34 3.28
CA LEU A 70 0.04 2.64 4.52
C LEU A 70 1.34 3.37 4.19
N LEU A 71 1.56 4.50 4.84
CA LEU A 71 2.84 5.19 4.87
C LEU A 71 3.44 4.95 6.26
N ARG A 72 4.67 4.45 6.31
CA ARG A 72 5.30 4.20 7.60
C ARG A 72 6.76 4.63 7.61
N HIS A 73 7.27 4.91 8.80
CA HIS A 73 8.70 5.12 9.03
C HIS A 73 9.31 3.75 9.33
N PRO A 74 10.14 3.19 8.43
CA PRO A 74 10.71 1.86 8.64
C PRO A 74 11.87 1.84 9.65
N SER A 75 12.37 3.02 10.02
CA SER A 75 13.48 3.17 10.96
C SER A 75 13.31 4.46 11.75
N GLU A 76 14.30 4.78 12.57
CA GLU A 76 14.32 6.04 13.34
C GLU A 76 14.57 7.27 12.46
N ASP A 77 15.09 7.08 11.25
CA ASP A 77 15.24 8.15 10.28
C ASP A 77 13.88 8.52 9.68
N LYS A 78 13.30 9.59 10.19
CA LYS A 78 11.96 10.05 9.81
C LYS A 78 11.88 10.60 8.39
N SER A 79 13.00 10.86 7.74
CA SER A 79 13.04 11.31 6.35
C SER A 79 12.78 10.18 5.35
N VAL A 80 12.79 8.92 5.80
CA VAL A 80 12.53 7.74 4.97
C VAL A 80 11.11 7.25 5.25
N ILE A 81 10.30 7.18 4.21
CA ILE A 81 8.93 6.66 4.25
C ILE A 81 8.86 5.42 3.37
N ARG A 82 8.24 4.36 3.89
CA ARG A 82 7.97 3.15 3.13
C ARG A 82 6.46 3.03 2.89
N PHE A 83 6.07 2.83 1.63
CA PHE A 83 4.69 2.54 1.26
C PHE A 83 4.42 1.05 1.43
N GLY A 84 3.26 0.70 1.93
CA GLY A 84 2.83 -0.68 2.08
C GLY A 84 1.33 -0.80 2.03
N PHE A 85 0.85 -2.03 1.98
CA PHE A 85 -0.59 -2.35 1.94
C PHE A 85 -1.35 -1.54 0.88
N VAL A 86 -0.74 -1.38 -0.30
CA VAL A 86 -1.32 -0.61 -1.41
C VAL A 86 -2.38 -1.45 -2.10
N ILE A 87 -3.61 -0.98 -2.13
CA ILE A 87 -4.70 -1.67 -2.81
C ILE A 87 -5.74 -0.66 -3.30
N VAL A 88 -6.32 -0.94 -4.45
CA VAL A 88 -7.45 -0.22 -5.02
C VAL A 88 -8.57 -1.22 -5.24
N ASP A 89 -9.81 -0.80 -5.02
CA ASP A 89 -11.00 -1.60 -5.30
C ASP A 89 -10.93 -2.11 -6.74
N ASP A 90 -10.90 -3.42 -6.92
CA ASP A 90 -10.74 -4.04 -8.24
C ASP A 90 -11.92 -3.77 -9.19
N SER A 91 -13.11 -3.49 -8.64
CA SER A 91 -14.26 -3.08 -9.46
C SER A 91 -14.09 -1.69 -10.06
N LYS A 92 -13.08 -0.93 -9.59
CA LYS A 92 -12.76 0.43 -10.06
C LYS A 92 -11.51 0.47 -10.94
N ARG A 93 -10.99 -0.68 -11.38
CA ARG A 93 -9.82 -0.72 -12.25
C ARG A 93 -10.08 -0.09 -13.60
N GLY A 94 -9.01 0.37 -14.25
CA GLY A 94 -9.10 1.04 -15.55
C GLY A 94 -9.49 2.51 -15.48
N LYS A 95 -9.64 3.07 -14.28
CA LYS A 95 -9.98 4.48 -14.08
C LYS A 95 -8.78 5.34 -13.63
N GLY A 96 -7.59 4.73 -13.52
CA GLY A 96 -6.39 5.43 -13.08
C GLY A 96 -6.33 5.72 -11.59
N TYR A 97 -7.15 5.07 -10.79
CA TYR A 97 -7.22 5.33 -9.34
C TYR A 97 -5.94 4.96 -8.61
N GLY A 98 -5.27 3.87 -9.00
CA GLY A 98 -3.99 3.49 -8.40
C GLY A 98 -2.94 4.57 -8.57
N LYS A 99 -2.81 5.09 -9.77
CA LYS A 99 -1.86 6.15 -10.10
C LYS A 99 -2.20 7.45 -9.36
N GLN A 100 -3.47 7.82 -9.32
CA GLN A 100 -3.93 9.00 -8.57
C GLN A 100 -3.63 8.87 -7.08
N MET A 101 -3.94 7.71 -6.49
CA MET A 101 -3.69 7.45 -5.08
C MET A 101 -2.20 7.54 -4.75
N LEU A 102 -1.35 6.94 -5.57
CA LEU A 102 0.10 6.99 -5.37
C LEU A 102 0.64 8.42 -5.48
N SER A 103 0.16 9.19 -6.44
CA SER A 103 0.57 10.60 -6.59
C SER A 103 0.19 11.42 -5.36
N LEU A 104 -1.02 11.23 -4.84
CA LEU A 104 -1.46 11.90 -3.62
C LEU A 104 -0.66 11.45 -2.40
N ALA A 105 -0.32 10.16 -2.32
CA ALA A 105 0.47 9.62 -1.22
C ALA A 105 1.90 10.16 -1.24
N ILE A 106 2.49 10.29 -2.43
CA ILE A 106 3.83 10.90 -2.59
C ILE A 106 3.80 12.34 -2.07
N ASP A 107 2.82 13.13 -2.50
CA ASP A 107 2.66 14.52 -2.04
C ASP A 107 2.48 14.58 -0.52
N TYR A 108 1.65 13.73 0.03
CA TYR A 108 1.43 13.66 1.48
C TYR A 108 2.73 13.32 2.21
N ALA A 109 3.46 12.32 1.73
CA ALA A 109 4.72 11.91 2.36
C ALA A 109 5.75 13.06 2.36
N GLN A 110 5.86 13.78 1.24
CA GLN A 110 6.83 14.87 1.12
C GLN A 110 6.43 16.11 1.90
N GLN A 111 5.18 16.51 1.81
CA GLN A 111 4.72 17.78 2.38
C GLN A 111 4.29 17.67 3.84
N GLU A 112 3.62 16.59 4.21
CA GLU A 112 3.11 16.41 5.59
C GLU A 112 4.08 15.64 6.48
N LEU A 113 4.84 14.69 5.92
CA LEU A 113 5.74 13.84 6.71
C LEU A 113 7.22 14.17 6.51
N GLY A 114 7.55 15.08 5.61
CA GLY A 114 8.92 15.50 5.37
C GLY A 114 9.80 14.45 4.72
N ALA A 115 9.22 13.57 3.90
CA ALA A 115 9.96 12.49 3.27
C ALA A 115 11.01 13.01 2.29
N GLU A 116 12.24 12.51 2.42
CA GLU A 116 13.32 12.71 1.46
C GLU A 116 13.53 11.47 0.60
N ARG A 117 13.21 10.30 1.15
CA ARG A 117 13.25 9.02 0.42
C ARG A 117 11.92 8.29 0.60
N ILE A 118 11.39 7.75 -0.49
CA ILE A 118 10.17 6.95 -0.49
C ILE A 118 10.48 5.61 -1.13
N THR A 119 10.24 4.53 -0.42
CA THR A 119 10.53 3.17 -0.84
C THR A 119 9.28 2.30 -0.77
N LEU A 120 9.32 1.17 -1.44
CA LEU A 120 8.30 0.13 -1.34
C LEU A 120 8.86 -1.22 -1.75
N GLY A 121 8.12 -2.27 -1.41
CA GLY A 121 8.39 -3.61 -1.91
C GLY A 121 7.18 -4.11 -2.71
N VAL A 122 7.44 -4.90 -3.74
CA VAL A 122 6.39 -5.47 -4.58
C VAL A 122 6.85 -6.86 -5.07
N PHE A 123 5.93 -7.83 -5.10
CA PHE A 123 6.29 -9.15 -5.61
C PHE A 123 6.49 -9.13 -7.13
N CYS A 124 7.46 -9.93 -7.61
CA CYS A 124 7.89 -9.92 -9.02
C CYS A 124 6.77 -10.25 -10.00
N ASP A 125 5.80 -11.05 -9.61
CA ASP A 125 4.68 -11.45 -10.47
C ASP A 125 3.47 -10.49 -10.38
N ASN A 126 3.57 -9.45 -9.56
CA ASN A 126 2.53 -8.42 -9.48
C ASN A 126 2.77 -7.33 -10.53
N ASN A 127 2.60 -7.71 -11.81
CA ASN A 127 2.96 -6.85 -12.94
C ASN A 127 2.17 -5.55 -12.99
N SER A 128 0.89 -5.59 -12.67
CA SER A 128 0.04 -4.39 -12.70
C SER A 128 0.50 -3.35 -11.68
N ALA A 129 0.90 -3.80 -10.49
CA ALA A 129 1.42 -2.91 -9.45
C ALA A 129 2.78 -2.33 -9.86
N ILE A 130 3.68 -3.17 -10.39
CA ILE A 130 5.01 -2.75 -10.83
C ILE A 130 4.90 -1.65 -11.89
N GLU A 131 4.05 -1.85 -12.90
CA GLU A 131 3.84 -0.86 -13.95
C GLU A 131 3.26 0.45 -13.39
N CYS A 132 2.32 0.34 -12.45
CA CYS A 132 1.73 1.49 -11.80
C CYS A 132 2.79 2.29 -11.02
N TYR A 133 3.64 1.61 -10.26
CA TYR A 133 4.73 2.24 -9.50
C TYR A 133 5.73 2.92 -10.42
N LYS A 134 6.12 2.27 -11.50
CA LYS A 134 7.02 2.88 -12.50
C LYS A 134 6.41 4.13 -13.12
N SER A 135 5.10 4.11 -13.38
CA SER A 135 4.40 5.24 -14.01
C SER A 135 4.43 6.52 -13.15
N VAL A 136 4.57 6.38 -11.83
CA VAL A 136 4.65 7.54 -10.92
C VAL A 136 6.08 7.86 -10.47
N GLY A 137 7.08 7.17 -11.02
CA GLY A 137 8.49 7.51 -10.82
C GLY A 137 9.31 6.57 -9.96
N PHE A 138 8.77 5.43 -9.55
CA PHE A 138 9.56 4.43 -8.84
C PHE A 138 10.43 3.62 -9.79
N ARG A 139 11.62 3.24 -9.32
CA ARG A 139 12.52 2.34 -10.05
C ARG A 139 12.94 1.19 -9.15
N ILE A 140 13.29 0.06 -9.75
CA ILE A 140 13.79 -1.11 -9.05
C ILE A 140 15.22 -0.84 -8.59
N ILE A 141 15.48 -1.02 -7.29
CA ILE A 141 16.82 -0.84 -6.72
C ILE A 141 17.41 -2.11 -6.14
N GLY A 142 16.63 -3.18 -6.06
CA GLY A 142 17.11 -4.45 -5.51
C GLY A 142 16.04 -5.50 -5.52
N THR A 143 16.36 -6.66 -4.95
CA THR A 143 15.45 -7.80 -4.85
C THR A 143 15.38 -8.32 -3.42
N ASP A 144 14.26 -8.96 -3.08
CA ASP A 144 14.02 -9.63 -1.81
C ASP A 144 13.45 -11.02 -2.06
N ALA A 145 13.57 -11.88 -1.06
CA ALA A 145 12.92 -13.18 -1.05
C ALA A 145 12.21 -13.39 0.28
N TYR A 146 11.03 -13.97 0.22
CA TYR A 146 10.19 -14.26 1.39
C TYR A 146 9.73 -15.72 1.32
N VAL A 147 9.53 -16.33 2.47
CA VAL A 147 8.84 -17.64 2.56
C VAL A 147 7.47 -17.38 3.16
N ILE A 148 6.43 -17.63 2.37
CA ILE A 148 5.03 -17.39 2.76
C ILE A 148 4.25 -18.66 2.48
N ASP A 149 3.60 -19.19 3.51
CA ASP A 149 2.82 -20.44 3.41
C ASP A 149 3.64 -21.60 2.84
N GLY A 150 4.96 -21.66 3.17
CA GLY A 150 5.87 -22.72 2.72
C GLY A 150 6.42 -22.54 1.31
N GLU A 151 6.09 -21.47 0.61
CA GLU A 151 6.57 -21.16 -0.73
C GLU A 151 7.51 -19.96 -0.75
N GLU A 152 8.50 -19.98 -1.64
CA GLU A 152 9.38 -18.83 -1.84
C GLU A 152 8.72 -17.82 -2.77
N TRP A 153 8.64 -16.57 -2.30
CA TRP A 153 8.12 -15.44 -3.06
C TRP A 153 9.24 -14.43 -3.27
N LYS A 154 9.49 -14.09 -4.53
CA LYS A 154 10.50 -13.09 -4.88
C LYS A 154 9.87 -11.74 -5.07
N GLY A 155 10.54 -10.70 -4.59
CA GLY A 155 10.07 -9.32 -4.66
C GLY A 155 11.15 -8.38 -5.15
N PHE A 156 10.70 -7.22 -5.60
CA PHE A 156 11.56 -6.09 -5.92
C PHE A 156 11.47 -5.04 -4.82
N LYS A 157 12.61 -4.43 -4.52
CA LYS A 157 12.66 -3.17 -3.77
C LYS A 157 12.61 -2.04 -4.77
N MET A 158 11.76 -1.05 -4.55
CA MET A 158 11.66 0.10 -5.42
C MET A 158 11.83 1.39 -4.62
N GLU A 159 12.34 2.42 -5.28
CA GLU A 159 12.53 3.73 -4.69
C GLU A 159 12.11 4.80 -5.68
N LEU A 160 11.47 5.85 -5.16
CA LEU A 160 11.04 6.97 -5.98
C LEU A 160 12.26 7.76 -6.44
N ASN A 161 12.33 8.02 -7.74
CA ASN A 161 13.35 8.92 -8.31
C ASN A 161 13.07 10.35 -7.86
N LYS A 162 14.16 11.06 -7.56
CA LYS A 162 14.07 12.49 -7.23
C LYS A 162 14.01 13.33 -8.48
#